data_00bca3d2cf945c761039efcb10082341
#
_entry.id   00bca3d2cf945c761039efcb10082341
#
_cell.length_a   1.000
_cell.length_b   1.000
_cell.length_c   1.000
_cell.angle_alpha   90.00
_cell.angle_beta   90.00
_cell.angle_gamma   90.00
#
_symmetry.space_group_name_H-M   'P 1'
#
loop_
_entity.id
_entity.type
_entity.pdbx_description
1 polymer ?
#
loop_
_entity_poly.entity_id
_entity_poly.type
_entity_poly.pdbx_seq_one_letter_code
_entity_poly.pdbx_strand_id
1 'polypeptide(L)'
;MRRLTDDWSNTPDASVGLITTTLGASRRSPAALLLIGFVSGALATLTFHQGIIWVLSALGALQGSAYSWRPVEPFGVPQVLNLAFWGGLWGCVFALIADRFPRSWPLWLAGLLFGAIAPTVVGWFVIAPLRGQPVAQGFEPARMWVGPVINGAYGLGTAVFYAILQRWAWAGSRW
;
A
#
# COMPACT_ATOMS: atom_id res chain seq x y z
N MET A 1 -17.66 -78.60 7.89
CA MET A 1 -16.93 -77.79 6.89
C MET A 1 -17.74 -76.56 6.56
N ARG A 2 -17.46 -75.42 7.18
CA ARG A 2 -18.01 -74.09 6.83
C ARG A 2 -16.89 -73.30 6.19
N ARG A 3 -17.08 -72.89 4.93
CA ARG A 3 -16.16 -71.99 4.25
C ARG A 3 -16.46 -70.57 4.77
N LEU A 4 -15.46 -69.94 5.30
CA LEU A 4 -15.44 -68.49 5.56
C LEU A 4 -15.04 -67.84 4.21
N THR A 5 -15.98 -67.18 3.55
CA THR A 5 -15.69 -66.30 2.43
C THR A 5 -15.36 -64.96 3.02
N ASP A 6 -14.09 -64.57 2.98
CA ASP A 6 -13.61 -63.23 3.39
C ASP A 6 -14.13 -62.20 2.38
N ASP A 7 -15.04 -61.36 2.83
CA ASP A 7 -15.56 -60.23 2.10
C ASP A 7 -14.60 -59.05 2.29
N TRP A 8 -13.67 -58.86 1.36
CA TRP A 8 -12.70 -57.76 1.31
C TRP A 8 -13.15 -56.56 0.52
N SER A 9 -14.45 -56.42 0.17
CA SER A 9 -14.93 -55.39 -0.76
C SER A 9 -15.33 -54.06 -0.16
N ASN A 10 -15.05 -53.82 1.16
CA ASN A 10 -15.54 -52.62 1.83
C ASN A 10 -14.45 -51.82 2.56
N THR A 11 -13.27 -51.64 1.93
CA THR A 11 -12.34 -50.62 2.35
C THR A 11 -12.76 -49.29 1.70
N PRO A 12 -13.11 -48.25 2.49
CA PRO A 12 -13.35 -46.94 1.90
C PRO A 12 -12.07 -46.46 1.23
N ASP A 13 -12.21 -46.13 -0.06
CA ASP A 13 -11.11 -45.64 -0.87
C ASP A 13 -10.50 -44.37 -0.23
N ALA A 14 -9.37 -44.51 0.43
CA ALA A 14 -8.63 -43.43 1.10
C ALA A 14 -8.14 -42.35 0.12
N SER A 15 -8.22 -42.65 -1.20
CA SER A 15 -7.83 -41.72 -2.24
C SER A 15 -8.87 -40.60 -2.46
N VAL A 16 -10.15 -40.84 -2.11
CA VAL A 16 -11.22 -39.84 -2.26
C VAL A 16 -11.14 -38.76 -1.19
N GLY A 17 -10.62 -39.08 0.01
CA GLY A 17 -10.47 -38.12 1.12
C GLY A 17 -9.36 -37.08 0.94
N LEU A 18 -8.36 -37.35 0.10
CA LEU A 18 -7.20 -36.47 -0.09
C LEU A 18 -7.43 -35.37 -1.14
N ILE A 19 -8.44 -35.50 -2.01
CA ILE A 19 -8.71 -34.52 -3.08
C ILE A 19 -9.56 -33.35 -2.57
N THR A 20 -10.35 -33.55 -1.52
CA THR A 20 -11.28 -32.52 -1.00
C THR A 20 -10.65 -31.53 -0.04
N THR A 21 -9.44 -31.79 0.51
CA THR A 21 -8.81 -30.92 1.51
C THR A 21 -7.89 -29.84 0.92
N THR A 22 -7.62 -29.84 -0.38
CA THR A 22 -6.71 -28.86 -1.03
C THR A 22 -7.39 -27.67 -1.68
N LEU A 23 -8.71 -27.57 -1.68
CA LEU A 23 -9.46 -26.49 -2.35
C LEU A 23 -9.88 -25.32 -1.45
N GLY A 24 -9.40 -25.25 -0.19
CA GLY A 24 -9.89 -24.29 0.81
C GLY A 24 -8.97 -23.13 1.18
N ALA A 25 -7.79 -23.00 0.61
CA ALA A 25 -6.99 -21.79 0.79
C ALA A 25 -7.51 -20.73 -0.19
N SER A 26 -8.47 -19.92 0.24
CA SER A 26 -8.87 -18.69 -0.48
C SER A 26 -7.64 -17.83 -0.74
N ARG A 27 -7.00 -18.03 -1.90
CA ARG A 27 -5.92 -17.16 -2.36
C ARG A 27 -6.50 -15.76 -2.48
N ARG A 28 -5.89 -14.81 -1.80
CA ARG A 28 -6.25 -13.40 -1.91
C ARG A 28 -6.30 -13.04 -3.39
N SER A 29 -7.45 -12.55 -3.87
CA SER A 29 -7.56 -12.07 -5.24
C SER A 29 -6.54 -10.95 -5.46
N PRO A 30 -5.66 -11.03 -6.46
CA PRO A 30 -4.71 -9.96 -6.76
C PRO A 30 -5.41 -8.61 -6.97
N ALA A 31 -6.59 -8.63 -7.58
CA ALA A 31 -7.39 -7.43 -7.78
C ALA A 31 -7.85 -6.80 -6.46
N ALA A 32 -8.31 -7.61 -5.49
CA ALA A 32 -8.70 -7.11 -4.17
C ALA A 32 -7.50 -6.53 -3.41
N LEU A 33 -6.32 -7.17 -3.50
CA LEU A 33 -5.09 -6.67 -2.91
C LEU A 33 -4.73 -5.28 -3.46
N LEU A 34 -4.74 -5.15 -4.79
CA LEU A 34 -4.43 -3.88 -5.46
C LEU A 34 -5.46 -2.79 -5.15
N LEU A 35 -6.75 -3.14 -5.12
CA LEU A 35 -7.81 -2.18 -4.77
C LEU A 35 -7.65 -1.67 -3.33
N ILE A 36 -7.40 -2.56 -2.37
CA ILE A 36 -7.13 -2.19 -0.98
C ILE A 36 -5.89 -1.29 -0.91
N GLY A 37 -4.82 -1.65 -1.62
CA GLY A 37 -3.61 -0.84 -1.71
C GLY A 37 -3.89 0.56 -2.27
N PHE A 38 -4.60 0.63 -3.39
CA PHE A 38 -4.95 1.90 -4.03
C PHE A 38 -5.78 2.80 -3.12
N VAL A 39 -6.85 2.28 -2.54
CA VAL A 39 -7.71 3.04 -1.62
C VAL A 39 -6.91 3.50 -0.40
N SER A 40 -6.07 2.64 0.18
CA SER A 40 -5.22 2.99 1.33
C SER A 40 -4.27 4.14 1.00
N GLY A 41 -3.59 4.09 -0.14
CA GLY A 41 -2.66 5.12 -0.57
C GLY A 41 -3.36 6.45 -0.92
N ALA A 42 -4.51 6.39 -1.58
CA ALA A 42 -5.31 7.57 -1.89
C ALA A 42 -5.81 8.27 -0.60
N LEU A 43 -6.36 7.51 0.35
CA LEU A 43 -6.77 8.02 1.66
C LEU A 43 -5.59 8.59 2.45
N ALA A 44 -4.45 7.91 2.47
CA ALA A 44 -3.24 8.39 3.13
C ALA A 44 -2.76 9.72 2.53
N THR A 45 -2.88 9.88 1.22
CA THR A 45 -2.55 11.16 0.57
C THR A 45 -3.48 12.27 1.04
N LEU A 46 -4.79 12.03 1.06
CA LEU A 46 -5.78 13.03 1.45
C LEU A 46 -5.74 13.38 2.94
N THR A 47 -5.20 12.52 3.79
CA THR A 47 -5.15 12.71 5.24
C THR A 47 -3.72 13.01 5.72
N PHE A 48 -2.85 12.01 5.76
CA PHE A 48 -1.50 12.12 6.34
C PHE A 48 -0.57 13.03 5.52
N HIS A 49 -0.53 12.83 4.19
CA HIS A 49 0.34 13.63 3.33
C HIS A 49 -0.11 15.09 3.29
N GLN A 50 -1.38 15.37 3.06
CA GLN A 50 -1.89 16.74 3.07
C GLN A 50 -1.88 17.34 4.48
N GLY A 51 -2.13 16.53 5.50
CA GLY A 51 -2.07 16.96 6.90
C GLY A 51 -0.67 17.44 7.32
N ILE A 52 0.38 16.69 6.98
CA ILE A 52 1.75 17.13 7.29
C ILE A 52 2.17 18.37 6.48
N ILE A 53 1.74 18.51 5.23
CA ILE A 53 1.96 19.72 4.44
C ILE A 53 1.29 20.91 5.14
N TRP A 54 0.05 20.75 5.59
CA TRP A 54 -0.64 21.79 6.34
C TRP A 54 0.10 22.21 7.60
N VAL A 55 0.57 21.25 8.41
CA VAL A 55 1.36 21.52 9.61
C VAL A 55 2.67 22.25 9.28
N LEU A 56 3.44 21.76 8.31
CA LEU A 56 4.71 22.37 7.94
C LEU A 56 4.53 23.79 7.36
N SER A 57 3.45 24.01 6.61
CA SER A 57 3.11 25.35 6.10
C SER A 57 2.69 26.30 7.24
N ALA A 58 1.91 25.83 8.20
CA ALA A 58 1.50 26.61 9.36
C ALA A 58 2.68 27.00 10.26
N LEU A 59 3.72 26.14 10.31
CA LEU A 59 4.98 26.43 11.03
C LEU A 59 5.96 27.29 10.22
N GLY A 60 5.62 27.70 8.99
CA GLY A 60 6.51 28.46 8.11
C GLY A 60 7.70 27.64 7.54
N ALA A 61 7.71 26.33 7.75
CA ALA A 61 8.78 25.44 7.26
C ALA A 61 8.62 25.05 5.79
N LEU A 62 7.44 25.25 5.21
CA LEU A 62 7.13 24.96 3.82
C LEU A 62 6.35 26.11 3.19
N GLN A 63 6.78 26.53 1.99
CA GLN A 63 6.01 27.46 1.16
C GLN A 63 5.04 26.66 0.29
N GLY A 64 3.74 26.87 0.45
CA GLY A 64 2.68 26.20 -0.27
C GLY A 64 1.45 25.94 0.60
N SER A 65 0.38 25.50 -0.02
CA SER A 65 -0.86 25.16 0.70
C SER A 65 -1.21 23.69 0.52
N ALA A 66 -1.67 23.06 1.60
CA ALA A 66 -2.34 21.77 1.53
C ALA A 66 -3.65 21.89 0.73
N TYR A 67 -4.12 20.77 0.20
CA TYR A 67 -5.40 20.66 -0.54
C TYR A 67 -5.54 21.64 -1.71
N SER A 68 -4.45 21.88 -2.46
CA SER A 68 -4.46 22.77 -3.61
C SER A 68 -5.38 22.26 -4.71
N TRP A 69 -6.32 23.11 -5.14
CA TRP A 69 -7.22 22.87 -6.27
C TRP A 69 -6.68 23.43 -7.58
N ARG A 70 -5.44 23.91 -7.60
CA ARG A 70 -4.79 24.38 -8.82
C ARG A 70 -4.80 23.27 -9.88
N PRO A 71 -5.21 23.56 -11.13
CA PRO A 71 -5.17 22.58 -12.22
C PRO A 71 -3.72 22.20 -12.55
N VAL A 72 -3.49 20.90 -12.83
CA VAL A 72 -2.20 20.33 -13.21
C VAL A 72 -2.27 19.91 -14.68
N GLU A 73 -1.31 20.40 -15.48
CA GLU A 73 -1.15 19.98 -16.86
C GLU A 73 -0.83 18.48 -16.97
N PRO A 74 -1.20 17.79 -18.08
CA PRO A 74 -1.87 18.34 -19.27
C PRO A 74 -3.41 18.29 -19.22
N PHE A 75 -4.02 17.66 -18.20
CA PHE A 75 -5.46 17.36 -18.15
C PHE A 75 -6.28 18.36 -17.32
N GLY A 76 -5.65 19.35 -16.71
CA GLY A 76 -6.35 20.31 -15.85
C GLY A 76 -6.95 19.71 -14.57
N VAL A 77 -6.52 18.50 -14.18
CA VAL A 77 -7.01 17.85 -12.95
C VAL A 77 -6.53 18.61 -11.72
N PRO A 78 -7.39 18.86 -10.71
CA PRO A 78 -6.97 19.46 -9.46
C PRO A 78 -5.78 18.75 -8.82
N GLN A 79 -4.80 19.51 -8.35
CA GLN A 79 -3.55 18.98 -7.80
C GLN A 79 -3.77 17.94 -6.68
N VAL A 80 -4.72 18.18 -5.78
CA VAL A 80 -5.05 17.25 -4.69
C VAL A 80 -5.54 15.91 -5.20
N LEU A 81 -6.36 15.89 -6.27
CA LEU A 81 -6.87 14.65 -6.88
C LEU A 81 -5.77 13.92 -7.64
N ASN A 82 -4.91 14.66 -8.35
CA ASN A 82 -3.74 14.10 -9.01
C ASN A 82 -2.81 13.43 -7.99
N LEU A 83 -2.52 14.09 -6.86
CA LEU A 83 -1.71 13.51 -5.78
C LEU A 83 -2.37 12.27 -5.17
N ALA A 84 -3.69 12.28 -4.95
CA ALA A 84 -4.43 11.13 -4.44
C ALA A 84 -4.36 9.92 -5.39
N PHE A 85 -4.47 10.15 -6.70
CA PHE A 85 -4.30 9.10 -7.71
C PHE A 85 -2.91 8.47 -7.66
N TRP A 86 -1.84 9.30 -7.69
CA TRP A 86 -0.46 8.80 -7.60
C TRP A 86 -0.16 8.12 -6.26
N GLY A 87 -0.71 8.66 -5.17
CA GLY A 87 -0.65 8.00 -3.87
C GLY A 87 -1.35 6.64 -3.88
N GLY A 88 -2.49 6.51 -4.57
CA GLY A 88 -3.15 5.23 -4.79
C GLY A 88 -2.25 4.22 -5.52
N LEU A 89 -1.55 4.64 -6.58
CA LEU A 89 -0.61 3.77 -7.30
C LEU A 89 0.57 3.33 -6.41
N TRP A 90 1.14 4.23 -5.60
CA TRP A 90 2.16 3.88 -4.61
C TRP A 90 1.62 2.95 -3.52
N GLY A 91 0.34 3.09 -3.15
CA GLY A 91 -0.35 2.18 -2.26
C GLY A 91 -0.48 0.76 -2.85
N CYS A 92 -0.70 0.62 -4.17
CA CYS A 92 -0.63 -0.68 -4.84
C CYS A 92 0.77 -1.30 -4.73
N VAL A 93 1.84 -0.50 -4.96
CA VAL A 93 3.22 -0.96 -4.80
C VAL A 93 3.47 -1.44 -3.37
N PHE A 94 3.06 -0.65 -2.36
CA PHE A 94 3.15 -1.05 -0.96
C PHE A 94 2.45 -2.38 -0.69
N ALA A 95 1.20 -2.54 -1.17
CA ALA A 95 0.43 -3.77 -0.99
C ALA A 95 1.13 -5.01 -1.57
N LEU A 96 1.81 -4.87 -2.73
CA LEU A 96 2.54 -5.96 -3.38
C LEU A 96 3.80 -6.38 -2.61
N ILE A 97 4.40 -5.48 -1.84
CA ILE A 97 5.64 -5.75 -1.10
C ILE A 97 5.44 -5.88 0.41
N ALA A 98 4.25 -5.62 0.92
CA ALA A 98 3.97 -5.59 2.36
C ALA A 98 4.39 -6.89 3.08
N ASP A 99 4.18 -8.05 2.45
CA ASP A 99 4.56 -9.35 3.01
C ASP A 99 6.09 -9.65 2.92
N ARG A 100 6.87 -8.80 2.23
CA ARG A 100 8.34 -8.96 2.09
C ARG A 100 9.14 -8.24 3.17
N PHE A 101 8.50 -7.35 3.93
CA PHE A 101 9.15 -6.72 5.07
C PHE A 101 9.43 -7.75 6.17
N PRO A 102 10.48 -7.55 6.99
CA PRO A 102 10.79 -8.43 8.10
C PRO A 102 9.57 -8.60 9.02
N ARG A 103 9.25 -9.83 9.39
CA ARG A 103 8.08 -10.14 10.25
C ARG A 103 8.19 -9.53 11.66
N SER A 104 9.40 -9.18 12.09
CA SER A 104 9.66 -8.47 13.34
C SER A 104 9.28 -7.00 13.30
N TRP A 105 9.09 -6.42 12.10
CA TRP A 105 8.73 -5.02 11.96
C TRP A 105 7.21 -4.84 12.05
N PRO A 106 6.74 -3.89 12.85
CA PRO A 106 5.35 -3.50 12.79
C PRO A 106 5.06 -2.85 11.42
N LEU A 107 3.87 -3.11 10.89
CA LEU A 107 3.50 -2.66 9.53
C LEU A 107 3.60 -1.13 9.36
N TRP A 108 3.31 -0.36 10.43
CA TRP A 108 3.42 1.09 10.40
C TRP A 108 4.87 1.56 10.17
N LEU A 109 5.86 0.86 10.73
CA LEU A 109 7.29 1.17 10.51
C LEU A 109 7.69 0.84 9.07
N ALA A 110 7.25 -0.30 8.55
CA ALA A 110 7.48 -0.67 7.16
C ALA A 110 6.88 0.39 6.21
N GLY A 111 5.65 0.85 6.48
CA GLY A 111 5.01 1.91 5.70
C GLY A 111 5.74 3.25 5.78
N LEU A 112 6.12 3.67 6.99
CA LEU A 112 6.87 4.91 7.20
C LEU A 112 8.19 4.92 6.41
N LEU A 113 8.98 3.85 6.50
CA LEU A 113 10.26 3.74 5.78
C LEU A 113 10.04 3.61 4.27
N PHE A 114 9.06 2.84 3.83
CA PHE A 114 8.69 2.75 2.42
C PHE A 114 8.34 4.14 1.87
N GLY A 115 7.46 4.87 2.53
CA GLY A 115 7.06 6.22 2.12
C GLY A 115 8.23 7.19 2.14
N ALA A 116 9.02 7.21 3.21
CA ALA A 116 10.16 8.12 3.33
C ALA A 116 11.23 7.88 2.23
N ILE A 117 11.38 6.64 1.76
CA ILE A 117 12.45 6.28 0.82
C ILE A 117 11.92 6.19 -0.62
N ALA A 118 10.98 5.28 -0.93
CA ALA A 118 10.64 4.93 -2.30
C ALA A 118 10.06 6.09 -3.12
N PRO A 119 8.93 6.74 -2.74
CA PRO A 119 8.42 7.88 -3.49
C PRO A 119 9.34 9.11 -3.42
N THR A 120 10.14 9.26 -2.35
CA THR A 120 11.09 10.38 -2.25
C THR A 120 12.23 10.23 -3.26
N VAL A 121 12.83 9.04 -3.34
CA VAL A 121 13.90 8.76 -4.31
C VAL A 121 13.39 8.92 -5.74
N VAL A 122 12.22 8.38 -6.06
CA VAL A 122 11.62 8.57 -7.40
C VAL A 122 11.29 10.04 -7.64
N GLY A 123 10.78 10.75 -6.65
CA GLY A 123 10.54 12.19 -6.72
C GLY A 123 11.81 12.98 -7.03
N TRP A 124 12.91 12.68 -6.37
CA TRP A 124 14.18 13.38 -6.52
C TRP A 124 14.92 13.08 -7.81
N PHE A 125 14.98 11.81 -8.24
CA PHE A 125 15.84 11.36 -9.32
C PHE A 125 15.11 11.11 -10.65
N VAL A 126 13.78 11.02 -10.60
CA VAL A 126 12.95 10.80 -11.81
C VAL A 126 12.03 11.98 -12.06
N ILE A 127 11.17 12.32 -11.10
CA ILE A 127 10.12 13.34 -11.33
C ILE A 127 10.69 14.75 -11.39
N ALA A 128 11.62 15.11 -10.51
CA ALA A 128 12.23 16.45 -10.50
C ALA A 128 12.91 16.79 -11.85
N PRO A 129 13.83 15.94 -12.37
CA PRO A 129 14.45 16.23 -13.67
C PRO A 129 13.47 16.22 -14.84
N LEU A 130 12.45 15.36 -14.85
CA LEU A 130 11.39 15.38 -15.86
C LEU A 130 10.58 16.68 -15.87
N ARG A 131 10.56 17.40 -14.75
CA ARG A 131 9.92 18.70 -14.59
C ARG A 131 10.90 19.88 -14.73
N GLY A 132 12.13 19.64 -15.17
CA GLY A 132 13.18 20.66 -15.26
C GLY A 132 13.64 21.21 -13.88
N GLN A 133 13.37 20.49 -12.80
CA GLN A 133 13.77 20.87 -11.46
C GLN A 133 15.11 20.21 -11.08
N PRO A 134 15.89 20.82 -10.18
CA PRO A 134 17.14 20.24 -9.72
C PRO A 134 16.94 18.86 -9.06
N VAL A 135 17.80 17.90 -9.43
CA VAL A 135 17.87 16.58 -8.79
C VAL A 135 18.07 16.75 -7.29
N ALA A 136 17.36 15.94 -6.50
CA ALA A 136 17.46 15.91 -5.04
C ALA A 136 17.43 17.31 -4.39
N GLN A 137 16.60 18.22 -4.88
CA GLN A 137 16.48 19.60 -4.41
C GLN A 137 17.80 20.40 -4.52
N GLY A 138 18.66 20.06 -5.51
CA GLY A 138 19.99 20.65 -5.67
C GLY A 138 21.00 20.21 -4.60
N PHE A 139 20.72 19.10 -3.92
CA PHE A 139 21.52 18.57 -2.79
C PHE A 139 21.64 19.56 -1.63
N GLU A 140 20.64 20.43 -1.43
CA GLU A 140 20.57 21.35 -0.31
C GLU A 140 19.94 20.66 0.92
N PRO A 141 20.69 20.37 2.00
CA PRO A 141 20.17 19.68 3.18
C PRO A 141 18.95 20.36 3.80
N ALA A 142 18.93 21.70 3.77
CA ALA A 142 17.81 22.51 4.27
C ALA A 142 16.48 22.24 3.55
N ARG A 143 16.50 21.67 2.35
CA ARG A 143 15.31 21.33 1.55
C ARG A 143 15.06 19.82 1.46
N MET A 144 16.12 19.02 1.55
CA MET A 144 16.04 17.57 1.32
C MET A 144 15.19 16.84 2.36
N TRP A 145 15.16 17.31 3.62
CA TRP A 145 14.39 16.64 4.68
C TRP A 145 12.86 16.66 4.45
N VAL A 146 12.36 17.63 3.69
CA VAL A 146 10.93 17.83 3.45
C VAL A 146 10.31 16.63 2.75
N GLY A 147 10.95 16.12 1.70
CA GLY A 147 10.48 14.96 0.95
C GLY A 147 10.28 13.71 1.83
N PRO A 148 11.32 13.24 2.55
CA PRO A 148 11.21 12.10 3.46
C PRO A 148 10.15 12.27 4.56
N VAL A 149 9.99 13.46 5.11
CA VAL A 149 8.98 13.73 6.15
C VAL A 149 7.56 13.63 5.60
N ILE A 150 7.28 14.30 4.48
CA ILE A 150 5.95 14.29 3.85
C ILE A 150 5.60 12.88 3.36
N ASN A 151 6.51 12.25 2.65
CA ASN A 151 6.29 10.91 2.12
C ASN A 151 6.33 9.82 3.20
N GLY A 152 7.08 10.02 4.28
CA GLY A 152 7.05 9.14 5.45
C GLY A 152 5.69 9.17 6.15
N ALA A 153 5.13 10.36 6.37
CA ALA A 153 3.77 10.50 6.89
C ALA A 153 2.74 9.82 5.97
N TYR A 154 2.86 10.01 4.65
CA TYR A 154 2.06 9.30 3.65
C TYR A 154 2.17 7.78 3.81
N GLY A 155 3.38 7.24 3.88
CA GLY A 155 3.62 5.80 4.01
C GLY A 155 3.09 5.22 5.31
N LEU A 156 3.22 5.96 6.43
CA LEU A 156 2.60 5.61 7.71
C LEU A 156 1.08 5.50 7.56
N GLY A 157 0.43 6.52 6.97
CA GLY A 157 -1.01 6.52 6.72
C GLY A 157 -1.44 5.37 5.81
N THR A 158 -0.65 5.07 4.76
CA THR A 158 -0.91 3.94 3.85
C THR A 158 -0.92 2.61 4.62
N ALA A 159 0.06 2.37 5.49
CA ALA A 159 0.11 1.16 6.30
C ALA A 159 -1.06 1.05 7.28
N VAL A 160 -1.48 2.16 7.89
CA VAL A 160 -2.64 2.21 8.80
C VAL A 160 -3.93 1.86 8.05
N PHE A 161 -4.23 2.55 6.95
CA PHE A 161 -5.44 2.26 6.17
C PHE A 161 -5.40 0.86 5.55
N TYR A 162 -4.26 0.42 5.08
CA TYR A 162 -4.09 -0.94 4.56
C TYR A 162 -4.41 -2.00 5.61
N ALA A 163 -3.92 -1.85 6.83
CA ALA A 163 -4.21 -2.76 7.94
C ALA A 163 -5.71 -2.77 8.29
N ILE A 164 -6.36 -1.60 8.32
CA ILE A 164 -7.79 -1.47 8.61
C ILE A 164 -8.62 -2.12 7.51
N LEU A 165 -8.40 -1.76 6.25
CA LEU A 165 -9.17 -2.26 5.12
C LEU A 165 -8.98 -3.76 4.90
N GLN A 166 -7.78 -4.29 5.12
CA GLN A 166 -7.57 -5.73 5.13
C GLN A 166 -8.42 -6.44 6.20
N ARG A 167 -8.43 -5.94 7.43
CA ARG A 167 -9.25 -6.55 8.49
C ARG A 167 -10.73 -6.58 8.12
N TRP A 168 -11.26 -5.53 7.53
CA TRP A 168 -12.67 -5.44 7.13
C TRP A 168 -13.00 -6.39 5.97
N ALA A 169 -12.14 -6.45 4.96
CA ALA A 169 -12.32 -7.36 3.82
C ALA A 169 -12.34 -8.84 4.26
N TRP A 170 -11.60 -9.21 5.32
CA TRP A 170 -11.53 -10.59 5.81
C TRP A 170 -12.56 -10.91 6.91
N ALA A 171 -13.08 -9.91 7.61
CA ALA A 171 -14.17 -10.13 8.56
C ALA A 171 -15.46 -10.55 7.84
N GLY A 172 -15.72 -10.00 6.64
CA GLY A 172 -16.91 -10.31 5.83
C GLY A 172 -16.91 -11.69 5.16
N SER A 173 -15.78 -12.38 5.10
CA SER A 173 -15.67 -13.70 4.43
C SER A 173 -15.96 -14.91 5.36
N ARG A 174 -16.42 -14.67 6.57
CA ARG A 174 -16.72 -15.71 7.58
C ARG A 174 -18.22 -15.99 7.79
N TRP A 175 -19.08 -15.58 6.82
CA TRP A 175 -20.53 -15.89 6.80
C TRP A 175 -20.88 -16.81 5.66
#